data_7821079ce07d018cd503e96cf6b6cf28
#
_entry.id   7821079ce07d018cd503e96cf6b6cf28
#
_cell.length_a   1.000
_cell.length_b   1.000
_cell.length_c   1.000
_cell.angle_alpha   90.00
_cell.angle_beta   90.00
_cell.angle_gamma   90.00
#
_symmetry.space_group_name_H-M   'P 1'
#
loop_
_entity.id
_entity.type
_entity.pdbx_description
1 polymer ?
#
loop_
_entity_poly.entity_id
_entity_poly.type
_entity_poly.pdbx_seq_one_letter_code
_entity_poly.pdbx_strand_id
1 'polypeptide(L)'
;LAEAEFAAAGESIYPDATFTLRLAYGTVRGYEEAGRSVPPITDYRGLFTRAAAKRDTPPFDLPPRWRDLRPALERDAAFLDTPFNFVSTADIIGGNSGSPVVNVRGELVGLIFDGNIQSLALDLAYDDAQARAVAVAAPGIRAALEKVYGAKPLLAEIDGRNTAVGTAADGAWRPLFDGRALGGWKPTAFGGEGEVRIVDGTIEIGMGADLSGITWTEAFPKQNYELALEAQRVDGSDFFCGLTFPVGDDPLSLIVGGWGGGVVGLSSIDGQDAARNDTTLFRAFETGRWYAVRVRVTPERVVCCLDEEGVIDQPLEGRTLSIRPEVTASLPLGIATYATTARVRNIRWRPLAAGAP
;
A
#
# COMPACT_ATOMS: atom_id res chain seq x y z
N LEU A 1 -18.15 27.75 -17.10
CA LEU A 1 -17.07 28.01 -18.07
C LEU A 1 -16.78 26.75 -18.85
N ALA A 2 -16.42 25.64 -18.24
CA ALA A 2 -16.11 24.37 -18.92
C ALA A 2 -17.23 23.87 -19.85
N GLU A 3 -18.51 23.92 -19.41
CA GLU A 3 -19.64 23.55 -20.28
C GLU A 3 -19.78 24.46 -21.51
N ALA A 4 -19.45 25.75 -21.37
CA ALA A 4 -19.51 26.70 -22.49
C ALA A 4 -18.33 26.49 -23.45
N GLU A 5 -17.16 26.11 -22.95
CA GLU A 5 -15.99 25.73 -23.75
C GLU A 5 -16.27 24.46 -24.53
N PHE A 6 -16.79 23.42 -23.89
CA PHE A 6 -17.16 22.17 -24.59
C PHE A 6 -18.25 22.38 -25.63
N ALA A 7 -19.24 23.26 -25.33
CA ALA A 7 -20.29 23.61 -26.28
C ALA A 7 -19.76 24.38 -27.50
N ALA A 8 -18.68 25.16 -27.34
CA ALA A 8 -18.10 25.97 -28.41
C ALA A 8 -17.06 25.20 -29.26
N ALA A 9 -16.26 24.36 -28.66
CA ALA A 9 -15.11 23.69 -29.28
C ALA A 9 -15.32 22.18 -29.54
N GLY A 10 -16.43 21.60 -29.02
CA GLY A 10 -16.76 20.20 -29.26
C GLY A 10 -15.69 19.23 -28.74
N GLU A 11 -15.43 18.17 -29.51
CA GLU A 11 -14.45 17.12 -29.14
C GLU A 11 -12.98 17.55 -29.29
N SER A 12 -12.72 18.79 -29.68
CA SER A 12 -11.35 19.31 -29.87
C SER A 12 -10.72 19.83 -28.57
N ILE A 13 -11.46 19.90 -27.48
CA ILE A 13 -10.94 20.24 -26.16
C ILE A 13 -10.52 18.98 -25.42
N TYR A 14 -9.31 18.98 -24.88
CA TYR A 14 -8.86 17.95 -23.96
C TYR A 14 -9.68 18.03 -22.67
N PRO A 15 -10.43 16.98 -22.28
CA PRO A 15 -11.14 16.99 -21.02
C PRO A 15 -10.12 16.96 -19.86
N ASP A 16 -10.43 17.70 -18.82
CA ASP A 16 -9.76 17.59 -17.53
C ASP A 16 -9.75 16.14 -17.01
N ALA A 17 -8.91 15.83 -16.02
CA ALA A 17 -8.84 14.48 -15.45
C ALA A 17 -10.24 14.00 -15.02
N THR A 18 -10.73 12.95 -15.70
CA THR A 18 -12.09 12.41 -15.52
C THR A 18 -12.07 11.13 -14.67
N PHE A 19 -10.93 10.78 -14.05
CA PHE A 19 -10.70 9.51 -13.35
C PHE A 19 -10.92 8.26 -14.21
N THR A 20 -10.87 8.42 -15.52
CA THR A 20 -10.89 7.31 -16.49
C THR A 20 -9.47 7.01 -16.97
N LEU A 21 -9.24 5.79 -17.46
CA LEU A 21 -7.98 5.43 -18.07
C LEU A 21 -7.75 6.30 -19.33
N ARG A 22 -6.62 7.01 -19.33
CA ARG A 22 -6.18 7.82 -20.48
C ARG A 22 -4.86 7.27 -20.99
N LEU A 23 -4.73 7.15 -22.29
CA LEU A 23 -3.51 6.73 -22.95
C LEU A 23 -2.91 7.89 -23.73
N ALA A 24 -1.75 8.39 -23.28
CA ALA A 24 -0.90 9.25 -24.07
C ALA A 24 0.21 8.42 -24.73
N TYR A 25 0.62 8.75 -25.94
CA TYR A 25 1.68 8.04 -26.64
C TYR A 25 2.64 9.00 -27.33
N GLY A 26 3.85 8.54 -27.56
CA GLY A 26 4.90 9.34 -28.20
C GLY A 26 6.18 8.53 -28.37
N THR A 27 7.23 9.20 -28.81
CA THR A 27 8.56 8.60 -28.99
C THR A 27 9.58 9.27 -28.08
N VAL A 28 10.54 8.50 -27.57
CA VAL A 28 11.71 9.03 -26.85
C VAL A 28 12.56 9.78 -27.87
N ARG A 29 12.59 11.11 -27.78
CA ARG A 29 13.25 11.99 -28.75
C ARG A 29 13.73 13.28 -28.08
N GLY A 30 14.99 13.64 -28.30
CA GLY A 30 15.56 14.94 -27.91
C GLY A 30 14.92 16.10 -28.67
N TYR A 31 15.41 17.30 -28.45
CA TYR A 31 14.96 18.51 -29.15
C TYR A 31 16.09 19.54 -29.32
N GLU A 32 15.87 20.53 -30.13
CA GLU A 32 16.80 21.64 -30.31
C GLU A 32 16.35 22.84 -29.46
N GLU A 33 17.24 23.39 -28.65
CA GLU A 33 16.99 24.58 -27.86
C GLU A 33 18.13 25.60 -28.00
N ALA A 34 17.81 26.78 -28.47
CA ALA A 34 18.78 27.86 -28.71
C ALA A 34 20.02 27.43 -29.49
N GLY A 35 19.83 26.62 -30.55
CA GLY A 35 20.88 26.08 -31.41
C GLY A 35 21.74 24.98 -30.76
N ARG A 36 21.26 24.38 -29.68
CA ARG A 36 21.91 23.24 -29.00
C ARG A 36 21.00 22.03 -29.02
N SER A 37 21.57 20.89 -29.36
CA SER A 37 20.84 19.62 -29.28
C SER A 37 20.76 19.17 -27.83
N VAL A 38 19.53 18.95 -27.34
CA VAL A 38 19.23 18.38 -26.02
C VAL A 38 18.98 16.90 -26.20
N PRO A 39 19.82 16.03 -25.62
CA PRO A 39 19.66 14.57 -25.77
C PRO A 39 18.39 14.07 -25.09
N PRO A 40 17.80 12.97 -25.57
CA PRO A 40 16.56 12.45 -25.02
C PRO A 40 16.71 11.79 -23.64
N ILE A 41 17.93 11.44 -23.24
CA ILE A 41 18.21 10.68 -22.01
C ILE A 41 19.32 11.39 -21.24
N THR A 42 19.19 11.51 -19.92
CA THR A 42 20.22 11.91 -18.98
C THR A 42 20.66 10.72 -18.13
N ASP A 43 21.80 10.84 -17.48
CA ASP A 43 22.38 9.80 -16.60
C ASP A 43 22.79 10.38 -15.24
N TYR A 44 23.25 9.52 -14.34
CA TYR A 44 23.71 9.96 -13.01
C TYR A 44 25.02 10.74 -13.06
N ARG A 45 25.84 10.56 -14.08
CA ARG A 45 27.02 11.39 -14.33
C ARG A 45 26.62 12.84 -14.54
N GLY A 46 25.59 13.07 -15.34
CA GLY A 46 25.00 14.38 -15.58
C GLY A 46 24.45 15.01 -14.29
N LEU A 47 23.80 14.22 -13.43
CA LEU A 47 23.29 14.68 -12.14
C LEU A 47 24.44 15.28 -11.27
N PHE A 48 25.51 14.50 -11.05
CA PHE A 48 26.63 14.94 -10.24
C PHE A 48 27.40 16.11 -10.88
N THR A 49 27.60 16.08 -12.18
CA THR A 49 28.23 17.18 -12.92
C THR A 49 27.45 18.47 -12.76
N ARG A 50 26.12 18.42 -12.85
CA ARG A 50 25.28 19.60 -12.70
C ARG A 50 25.29 20.13 -11.27
N ALA A 51 25.18 19.26 -10.25
CA ALA A 51 25.27 19.64 -8.86
C ALA A 51 26.61 20.37 -8.58
N ALA A 52 27.74 19.81 -9.01
CA ALA A 52 29.05 20.39 -8.88
C ALA A 52 29.15 21.75 -9.60
N ALA A 53 28.69 21.86 -10.85
CA ALA A 53 28.71 23.09 -11.63
C ALA A 53 27.92 24.22 -10.95
N LYS A 54 26.88 23.85 -10.18
CA LYS A 54 26.06 24.78 -9.37
C LYS A 54 26.53 24.87 -7.92
N ARG A 55 27.73 24.35 -7.59
CA ARG A 55 28.37 24.41 -6.26
C ARG A 55 27.50 23.75 -5.17
N ASP A 56 26.74 22.73 -5.51
CA ASP A 56 25.82 22.02 -4.61
C ASP A 56 24.91 22.97 -3.80
N THR A 57 24.44 24.05 -4.45
CA THR A 57 23.54 25.04 -3.82
C THR A 57 22.10 24.86 -4.28
N PRO A 58 21.09 25.14 -3.43
CA PRO A 58 19.68 25.04 -3.83
C PRO A 58 19.37 25.82 -5.10
N PRO A 59 18.54 25.31 -6.00
CA PRO A 59 17.81 24.02 -5.96
C PRO A 59 18.61 22.85 -6.54
N PHE A 60 19.92 22.94 -6.68
CA PHE A 60 20.78 21.93 -7.31
C PHE A 60 21.61 21.12 -6.31
N ASP A 61 21.38 21.33 -5.03
CA ASP A 61 22.03 20.57 -3.96
C ASP A 61 21.48 19.15 -3.89
N LEU A 62 22.36 18.21 -3.60
CA LEU A 62 21.96 16.80 -3.45
C LEU A 62 21.41 16.55 -2.04
N PRO A 63 20.42 15.67 -1.89
CA PRO A 63 19.97 15.20 -0.58
C PRO A 63 21.15 14.66 0.26
N PRO A 64 21.10 14.75 1.60
CA PRO A 64 22.22 14.36 2.47
C PRO A 64 22.77 12.98 2.15
N ARG A 65 21.93 11.98 2.04
CA ARG A 65 22.34 10.59 1.74
C ARG A 65 23.10 10.46 0.41
N TRP A 66 22.68 11.20 -0.62
CA TRP A 66 23.36 11.24 -1.90
C TRP A 66 24.73 11.90 -1.82
N ARG A 67 24.85 12.97 -1.05
CA ARG A 67 26.15 13.66 -0.78
C ARG A 67 27.12 12.73 -0.07
N ASP A 68 26.66 12.02 0.96
CA ASP A 68 27.50 11.12 1.77
C ASP A 68 28.01 9.95 0.92
N LEU A 69 27.18 9.40 0.04
CA LEU A 69 27.54 8.28 -0.83
C LEU A 69 28.24 8.69 -2.13
N ARG A 70 28.23 9.98 -2.49
CA ARG A 70 28.79 10.49 -3.74
C ARG A 70 30.20 9.99 -4.05
N PRO A 71 31.19 10.01 -3.10
CA PRO A 71 32.55 9.53 -3.41
C PRO A 71 32.63 8.04 -3.78
N ALA A 72 31.67 7.24 -3.33
CA ALA A 72 31.59 5.82 -3.70
C ALA A 72 30.88 5.65 -5.05
N LEU A 73 29.77 6.38 -5.26
CA LEU A 73 28.97 6.33 -6.48
C LEU A 73 29.74 6.85 -7.70
N GLU A 74 30.55 7.89 -7.56
CA GLU A 74 31.37 8.43 -8.64
C GLU A 74 32.49 7.47 -9.10
N ARG A 75 32.81 6.43 -8.32
CA ARG A 75 33.73 5.37 -8.71
C ARG A 75 33.05 4.19 -9.42
N ASP A 76 31.74 4.12 -9.40
CA ASP A 76 30.96 3.07 -10.06
C ASP A 76 30.51 3.56 -11.45
N ALA A 77 31.30 3.23 -12.47
CA ALA A 77 31.04 3.66 -13.85
C ALA A 77 29.67 3.14 -14.35
N ALA A 78 29.29 1.94 -13.97
CA ALA A 78 27.99 1.36 -14.37
C ALA A 78 26.82 2.14 -13.75
N PHE A 79 26.97 2.60 -12.50
CA PHE A 79 25.98 3.48 -11.87
C PHE A 79 25.91 4.83 -12.58
N LEU A 80 27.06 5.45 -12.85
CA LEU A 80 27.12 6.77 -13.49
C LEU A 80 26.48 6.78 -14.89
N ASP A 81 26.65 5.73 -15.66
CA ASP A 81 26.13 5.60 -17.02
C ASP A 81 24.66 5.07 -17.05
N THR A 82 24.06 4.84 -15.88
CA THR A 82 22.65 4.43 -15.81
C THR A 82 21.72 5.58 -16.21
N PRO A 83 20.75 5.35 -17.10
CA PRO A 83 19.74 6.35 -17.45
C PRO A 83 19.01 6.86 -16.20
N PHE A 84 18.96 8.20 -16.07
CA PHE A 84 18.32 8.86 -14.91
C PHE A 84 16.93 9.39 -15.29
N ASN A 85 16.86 10.27 -16.30
CA ASN A 85 15.60 10.76 -16.85
C ASN A 85 15.60 10.60 -18.37
N PHE A 86 14.40 10.57 -18.95
CA PHE A 86 14.23 10.66 -20.40
C PHE A 86 13.06 11.56 -20.77
N VAL A 87 13.07 12.04 -22.01
CA VAL A 87 12.02 12.88 -22.55
C VAL A 87 11.36 12.21 -23.76
N SER A 88 10.06 12.44 -23.91
CA SER A 88 9.27 11.90 -25.01
C SER A 88 8.31 12.94 -25.58
N THR A 89 7.78 12.67 -26.77
CA THR A 89 6.79 13.51 -27.45
C THR A 89 5.35 13.19 -26.99
N ALA A 90 5.18 12.41 -25.93
CA ALA A 90 3.84 12.12 -25.40
C ALA A 90 3.18 13.42 -24.91
N ASP A 91 1.92 13.57 -25.26
CA ASP A 91 1.09 14.68 -24.80
C ASP A 91 0.59 14.38 -23.38
N ILE A 92 1.00 15.20 -22.43
CA ILE A 92 0.65 15.03 -21.01
C ILE A 92 -0.04 16.27 -20.48
N ILE A 93 -0.87 16.09 -19.48
CA ILE A 93 -1.58 17.16 -18.77
C ILE A 93 -1.47 16.94 -17.25
N GLY A 94 -1.86 17.94 -16.46
CA GLY A 94 -1.98 17.80 -15.01
C GLY A 94 -2.77 16.56 -14.62
N GLY A 95 -2.25 15.78 -13.66
CA GLY A 95 -2.77 14.46 -13.26
C GLY A 95 -2.00 13.26 -13.83
N ASN A 96 -1.14 13.45 -14.84
CA ASN A 96 -0.26 12.39 -15.33
C ASN A 96 0.92 12.08 -14.40
N SER A 97 1.26 12.97 -13.46
CA SER A 97 2.38 12.77 -12.53
C SER A 97 2.25 11.45 -11.76
N GLY A 98 3.32 10.62 -11.80
CA GLY A 98 3.34 9.28 -11.21
C GLY A 98 2.82 8.17 -12.12
N SER A 99 2.25 8.49 -13.29
CA SER A 99 1.76 7.49 -14.24
C SER A 99 2.90 6.66 -14.82
N PRO A 100 2.68 5.34 -15.03
CA PRO A 100 3.67 4.46 -15.64
C PRO A 100 3.88 4.79 -17.13
N VAL A 101 5.13 4.82 -17.54
CA VAL A 101 5.52 4.85 -18.96
C VAL A 101 5.93 3.45 -19.36
N VAL A 102 5.24 2.89 -20.37
CA VAL A 102 5.49 1.55 -20.86
C VAL A 102 5.96 1.60 -22.33
N ASN A 103 6.80 0.67 -22.72
CA ASN A 103 7.20 0.51 -24.11
C ASN A 103 6.16 -0.31 -24.90
N VAL A 104 6.39 -0.50 -26.19
CA VAL A 104 5.50 -1.28 -27.08
C VAL A 104 5.33 -2.75 -26.68
N ARG A 105 6.17 -3.27 -25.76
CA ARG A 105 6.06 -4.63 -25.22
C ARG A 105 5.31 -4.66 -23.87
N GLY A 106 4.83 -3.51 -23.38
CA GLY A 106 4.19 -3.41 -22.07
C GLY A 106 5.17 -3.41 -20.89
N GLU A 107 6.48 -3.25 -21.13
CA GLU A 107 7.49 -3.20 -20.08
C GLU A 107 7.55 -1.79 -19.49
N LEU A 108 7.58 -1.67 -18.15
CA LEU A 108 7.75 -0.40 -17.45
C LEU A 108 9.14 0.18 -17.74
N VAL A 109 9.18 1.34 -18.39
CA VAL A 109 10.43 2.04 -18.71
C VAL A 109 10.65 3.31 -17.91
N GLY A 110 9.63 3.81 -17.22
CA GLY A 110 9.74 4.99 -16.36
C GLY A 110 8.43 5.42 -15.73
N LEU A 111 8.50 6.51 -14.98
CA LEU A 111 7.35 7.19 -14.37
C LEU A 111 7.38 8.65 -14.82
N ILE A 112 6.25 9.15 -15.33
CA ILE A 112 6.11 10.56 -15.72
C ILE A 112 6.06 11.43 -14.46
N PHE A 113 6.70 12.61 -14.49
CA PHE A 113 6.62 13.53 -13.35
C PHE A 113 6.51 15.01 -13.74
N ASP A 114 6.85 15.37 -14.99
CA ASP A 114 6.86 16.77 -15.41
C ASP A 114 6.79 16.89 -16.93
N GLY A 115 6.72 18.12 -17.43
CA GLY A 115 6.97 18.54 -18.79
C GLY A 115 8.11 19.55 -18.86
N ASN A 116 8.79 19.68 -20.01
CA ASN A 116 9.72 20.80 -20.19
C ASN A 116 8.93 22.12 -20.33
N ILE A 117 9.61 23.26 -20.20
CA ILE A 117 8.95 24.59 -20.23
C ILE A 117 8.13 24.80 -21.50
N GLN A 118 8.57 24.22 -22.62
CA GLN A 118 7.88 24.31 -23.92
C GLN A 118 6.58 23.49 -23.95
N SER A 119 6.41 22.51 -23.05
CA SER A 119 5.18 21.72 -22.97
C SER A 119 3.98 22.50 -22.41
N LEU A 120 4.19 23.66 -21.77
CA LEU A 120 3.10 24.52 -21.32
C LEU A 120 2.20 25.01 -22.47
N ALA A 121 2.71 25.04 -23.68
CA ALA A 121 1.90 25.39 -24.86
C ALA A 121 0.94 24.27 -25.30
N LEU A 122 1.17 23.03 -24.85
CA LEU A 122 0.34 21.86 -25.22
C LEU A 122 -1.08 21.96 -24.66
N ASP A 123 -1.29 22.73 -23.61
CA ASP A 123 -2.66 23.00 -23.07
C ASP A 123 -3.54 23.73 -24.09
N LEU A 124 -2.94 24.37 -25.11
CA LEU A 124 -3.63 25.13 -26.14
C LEU A 124 -3.59 24.44 -27.50
N ALA A 125 -2.46 23.85 -27.88
CA ALA A 125 -2.29 23.16 -29.15
C ALA A 125 -1.09 22.20 -29.07
N TYR A 126 -1.24 21.02 -29.64
CA TYR A 126 -0.16 20.05 -29.71
C TYR A 126 0.93 20.52 -30.70
N ASP A 127 2.17 20.61 -30.20
CA ASP A 127 3.38 20.87 -30.98
C ASP A 127 4.53 20.05 -30.39
N ASP A 128 5.05 19.10 -31.19
CA ASP A 128 6.15 18.21 -30.78
C ASP A 128 7.54 18.69 -31.22
N ALA A 129 7.68 19.92 -31.71
CA ALA A 129 8.97 20.45 -32.14
C ALA A 129 9.95 20.51 -30.93
N GLN A 130 9.49 21.09 -29.84
CA GLN A 130 10.30 21.27 -28.61
C GLN A 130 9.60 20.75 -27.34
N ALA A 131 8.28 20.69 -27.31
CA ALA A 131 7.54 20.23 -26.15
C ALA A 131 7.84 18.75 -25.86
N ARG A 132 8.09 18.44 -24.58
CA ARG A 132 8.45 17.08 -24.13
C ARG A 132 7.83 16.78 -22.75
N ALA A 133 7.28 15.57 -22.66
CA ALA A 133 7.02 14.93 -21.41
C ALA A 133 8.33 14.45 -20.77
N VAL A 134 8.48 14.59 -19.47
CA VAL A 134 9.70 14.21 -18.72
C VAL A 134 9.36 13.06 -17.77
N ALA A 135 10.13 11.97 -17.86
CA ALA A 135 9.97 10.80 -17.02
C ALA A 135 11.29 10.44 -16.32
N VAL A 136 11.18 9.92 -15.09
CA VAL A 136 12.31 9.26 -14.45
C VAL A 136 12.43 7.84 -15.02
N ALA A 137 13.64 7.42 -15.38
CA ALA A 137 13.87 6.13 -16.02
C ALA A 137 13.81 4.98 -15.00
N ALA A 138 13.12 3.89 -15.32
CA ALA A 138 13.02 2.71 -14.46
C ALA A 138 14.40 2.13 -14.07
N PRO A 139 15.42 2.04 -14.95
CA PRO A 139 16.78 1.66 -14.55
C PRO A 139 17.37 2.60 -13.51
N GLY A 140 17.12 3.91 -13.61
CA GLY A 140 17.57 4.90 -12.63
C GLY A 140 16.95 4.70 -11.26
N ILE A 141 15.62 4.53 -11.22
CA ILE A 141 14.90 4.22 -9.97
C ILE A 141 15.52 2.97 -9.31
N ARG A 142 15.70 1.91 -10.09
CA ARG A 142 16.27 0.65 -9.62
C ARG A 142 17.69 0.83 -9.05
N ALA A 143 18.56 1.54 -9.77
CA ALA A 143 19.94 1.80 -9.32
C ALA A 143 19.97 2.64 -8.03
N ALA A 144 19.07 3.62 -7.89
CA ALA A 144 18.94 4.40 -6.66
C ALA A 144 18.47 3.53 -5.48
N LEU A 145 17.44 2.70 -5.69
CA LEU A 145 16.95 1.77 -4.65
C LEU A 145 18.06 0.82 -4.19
N GLU A 146 18.87 0.31 -5.12
CA GLU A 146 19.96 -0.61 -4.81
C GLU A 146 21.15 0.08 -4.11
N LYS A 147 21.70 1.11 -4.75
CA LYS A 147 23.01 1.69 -4.39
C LYS A 147 22.91 2.81 -3.34
N VAL A 148 21.81 3.57 -3.37
CA VAL A 148 21.63 4.70 -2.47
C VAL A 148 20.79 4.32 -1.26
N TYR A 149 19.65 3.66 -1.49
CA TYR A 149 18.69 3.36 -0.42
C TYR A 149 18.87 1.97 0.19
N GLY A 150 19.60 1.06 -0.46
CA GLY A 150 19.81 -0.31 0.04
C GLY A 150 18.52 -1.13 0.14
N ALA A 151 17.50 -0.78 -0.65
CA ALA A 151 16.13 -1.31 -0.58
C ALA A 151 16.03 -2.71 -1.24
N LYS A 152 16.87 -3.65 -0.81
CA LYS A 152 16.93 -5.01 -1.37
C LYS A 152 15.60 -5.77 -1.33
N PRO A 153 14.80 -5.70 -0.24
CA PRO A 153 13.51 -6.38 -0.21
C PRO A 153 12.56 -5.86 -1.29
N LEU A 154 12.45 -4.54 -1.45
CA LEU A 154 11.62 -3.90 -2.47
C LEU A 154 12.08 -4.26 -3.90
N LEU A 155 13.40 -4.32 -4.13
CA LEU A 155 13.93 -4.75 -5.43
C LEU A 155 13.61 -6.21 -5.73
N ALA A 156 13.64 -7.08 -4.72
CA ALA A 156 13.25 -8.47 -4.87
C ALA A 156 11.75 -8.60 -5.22
N GLU A 157 10.91 -7.77 -4.63
CA GLU A 157 9.48 -7.68 -4.95
C GLU A 157 9.25 -7.21 -6.39
N ILE A 158 9.86 -6.10 -6.79
CA ILE A 158 9.79 -5.55 -8.16
C ILE A 158 10.25 -6.58 -9.21
N ASP A 159 11.25 -7.39 -8.89
CA ASP A 159 11.77 -8.43 -9.79
C ASP A 159 10.87 -9.68 -9.87
N GLY A 160 9.75 -9.70 -9.16
CA GLY A 160 8.94 -10.90 -9.02
C GLY A 160 9.69 -12.04 -8.32
N ARG A 161 10.87 -11.75 -7.72
CA ARG A 161 11.66 -12.70 -6.94
C ARG A 161 11.15 -12.80 -5.52
N ASN A 162 10.24 -11.93 -5.15
CA ASN A 162 9.48 -12.03 -3.93
C ASN A 162 8.33 -13.03 -4.14
N THR A 163 8.74 -14.26 -4.46
CA THR A 163 7.94 -15.40 -4.13
C THR A 163 7.96 -15.47 -2.61
N ALA A 164 6.88 -15.02 -1.99
CA ALA A 164 6.68 -15.13 -0.57
C ALA A 164 7.76 -14.44 0.29
N VAL A 165 7.41 -13.36 0.93
CA VAL A 165 7.90 -13.09 2.28
C VAL A 165 7.77 -14.40 3.06
N GLY A 166 8.90 -15.07 3.31
CA GLY A 166 8.90 -16.30 4.09
C GLY A 166 9.43 -17.54 3.37
N THR A 167 10.76 -17.65 3.25
CA THR A 167 11.43 -18.93 3.02
C THR A 167 12.57 -19.20 3.98
N ALA A 168 12.35 -19.00 5.23
CA ALA A 168 12.54 -20.01 6.24
C ALA A 168 11.17 -20.66 6.35
N ALA A 169 11.03 -21.96 6.27
CA ALA A 169 9.76 -22.65 6.11
C ALA A 169 8.73 -22.16 7.15
N ASP A 170 7.85 -21.20 6.76
CA ASP A 170 6.69 -20.90 7.56
C ASP A 170 5.99 -22.23 7.82
N GLY A 171 5.60 -22.48 9.04
CA GLY A 171 4.99 -23.75 9.41
C GLY A 171 3.69 -23.96 8.63
N ALA A 172 3.23 -25.19 8.59
CA ALA A 172 1.96 -25.51 7.96
C ALA A 172 0.80 -24.75 8.64
N TRP A 173 -0.20 -24.35 7.84
CA TRP A 173 -1.42 -23.74 8.36
C TRP A 173 -2.18 -24.70 9.27
N ARG A 174 -2.59 -24.21 10.41
CA ARG A 174 -3.37 -24.93 11.44
C ARG A 174 -4.75 -24.31 11.51
N PRO A 175 -5.82 -25.07 11.20
CA PRO A 175 -7.17 -24.55 11.29
C PRO A 175 -7.54 -24.30 12.76
N LEU A 176 -8.23 -23.18 13.00
CA LEU A 176 -8.87 -22.84 14.28
C LEU A 176 -10.39 -23.07 14.23
N PHE A 177 -10.93 -23.35 13.04
CA PHE A 177 -12.34 -23.65 12.80
C PHE A 177 -12.45 -24.69 11.68
N ASP A 178 -13.25 -25.73 11.92
CA ASP A 178 -13.43 -26.87 11.01
C ASP A 178 -14.69 -26.78 10.12
N GLY A 179 -15.47 -25.71 10.28
CA GLY A 179 -16.75 -25.53 9.58
C GLY A 179 -17.93 -26.29 10.18
N ARG A 180 -17.76 -27.02 11.28
CA ARG A 180 -18.79 -27.90 11.84
C ARG A 180 -19.16 -27.58 13.29
N ALA A 181 -18.17 -27.28 14.12
CA ALA A 181 -18.34 -26.94 15.53
C ALA A 181 -17.46 -25.74 15.89
N LEU A 182 -17.85 -24.99 16.92
CA LEU A 182 -17.06 -23.87 17.40
C LEU A 182 -15.65 -24.28 17.87
N GLY A 183 -15.50 -25.54 18.30
CA GLY A 183 -14.21 -26.05 18.75
C GLY A 183 -13.69 -25.25 19.96
N GLY A 184 -12.49 -24.68 19.81
CA GLY A 184 -11.89 -23.80 20.85
C GLY A 184 -12.49 -22.40 20.93
N TRP A 185 -13.48 -22.05 20.11
CA TRP A 185 -14.17 -20.75 20.19
C TRP A 185 -15.37 -20.84 21.12
N LYS A 186 -15.67 -19.75 21.82
CA LYS A 186 -16.91 -19.56 22.55
C LYS A 186 -17.49 -18.18 22.23
N PRO A 187 -18.82 -17.99 22.33
CA PRO A 187 -19.42 -16.66 22.32
C PRO A 187 -18.76 -15.77 23.38
N THR A 188 -18.45 -14.54 23.00
CA THR A 188 -17.85 -13.57 23.91
C THR A 188 -18.94 -12.90 24.73
N ALA A 189 -18.80 -12.90 26.06
CA ALA A 189 -19.76 -12.27 26.97
C ALA A 189 -19.49 -10.76 27.06
N PHE A 190 -20.01 -9.99 26.13
CA PHE A 190 -19.96 -8.52 26.15
C PHE A 190 -21.08 -7.89 26.97
N GLY A 191 -22.17 -8.62 27.21
CA GLY A 191 -23.36 -8.11 27.92
C GLY A 191 -24.34 -7.47 26.93
N GLY A 192 -25.14 -8.30 26.26
CA GLY A 192 -26.08 -7.85 25.22
C GLY A 192 -25.70 -8.29 23.82
N GLU A 193 -24.77 -9.24 23.75
CA GLU A 193 -24.31 -9.86 22.49
C GLU A 193 -25.44 -10.62 21.76
N GLY A 194 -25.38 -10.64 20.45
CA GLY A 194 -26.25 -11.44 19.59
C GLY A 194 -25.88 -12.92 19.58
N GLU A 195 -26.75 -13.72 19.05
CA GLU A 195 -26.56 -15.18 18.94
C GLU A 195 -25.35 -15.52 18.05
N VAL A 196 -24.55 -16.48 18.48
CA VAL A 196 -23.48 -17.08 17.66
C VAL A 196 -23.90 -18.47 17.24
N ARG A 197 -23.91 -18.73 15.94
CA ARG A 197 -24.32 -20.01 15.38
C ARG A 197 -23.47 -20.42 14.19
N ILE A 198 -23.52 -21.69 13.82
CA ILE A 198 -22.87 -22.19 12.62
C ILE A 198 -23.91 -22.27 11.51
N VAL A 199 -23.60 -21.61 10.39
CA VAL A 199 -24.46 -21.55 9.20
C VAL A 199 -23.60 -21.83 7.98
N ASP A 200 -23.94 -22.87 7.22
CA ASP A 200 -23.27 -23.22 5.96
C ASP A 200 -21.73 -23.29 6.06
N GLY A 201 -21.22 -23.89 7.13
CA GLY A 201 -19.77 -24.03 7.34
C GLY A 201 -19.07 -22.73 7.76
N THR A 202 -19.83 -21.71 8.18
CA THR A 202 -19.33 -20.44 8.70
C THR A 202 -19.79 -20.20 10.12
N ILE A 203 -19.09 -19.40 10.91
CA ILE A 203 -19.58 -18.87 12.17
C ILE A 203 -20.31 -17.55 11.87
N GLU A 204 -21.61 -17.52 12.11
CA GLU A 204 -22.41 -16.31 12.07
C GLU A 204 -22.47 -15.69 13.46
N ILE A 205 -22.07 -14.43 13.55
CA ILE A 205 -22.09 -13.59 14.75
C ILE A 205 -23.25 -12.60 14.56
N GLY A 206 -24.35 -12.85 15.24
CA GLY A 206 -25.54 -12.01 15.16
C GLY A 206 -25.31 -10.63 15.78
N MET A 207 -26.01 -9.63 15.29
CA MET A 207 -25.99 -8.29 15.86
C MET A 207 -26.56 -8.31 17.28
N GLY A 208 -25.84 -7.74 18.24
CA GLY A 208 -26.29 -7.48 19.58
C GLY A 208 -26.70 -6.03 19.80
N ALA A 209 -26.82 -5.63 21.06
CA ALA A 209 -27.09 -4.24 21.43
C ALA A 209 -25.93 -3.32 21.02
N ASP A 210 -24.70 -3.79 21.24
CA ASP A 210 -23.43 -3.14 20.86
C ASP A 210 -22.49 -4.16 20.23
N LEU A 211 -21.61 -4.74 21.03
CA LEU A 211 -20.62 -5.73 20.61
C LEU A 211 -21.19 -7.14 20.62
N SER A 212 -20.83 -7.92 19.60
CA SER A 212 -20.99 -9.38 19.58
C SER A 212 -19.67 -10.00 19.14
N GLY A 213 -19.43 -11.27 19.45
CA GLY A 213 -18.16 -11.87 19.04
C GLY A 213 -17.95 -13.29 19.52
N ILE A 214 -16.75 -13.79 19.18
CA ILE A 214 -16.22 -15.09 19.61
C ILE A 214 -14.81 -14.90 20.16
N THR A 215 -14.47 -15.66 21.22
CA THR A 215 -13.16 -15.66 21.88
C THR A 215 -12.56 -17.05 21.81
N TRP A 216 -11.30 -17.14 21.47
CA TRP A 216 -10.51 -18.38 21.50
C TRP A 216 -10.10 -18.70 22.92
N THR A 217 -10.32 -19.94 23.36
CA THR A 217 -10.14 -20.36 24.76
C THR A 217 -8.84 -21.11 25.02
N GLU A 218 -8.13 -21.50 23.97
CA GLU A 218 -6.88 -22.23 24.08
C GLU A 218 -5.66 -21.31 23.96
N ALA A 219 -4.47 -21.85 24.23
CA ALA A 219 -3.23 -21.10 24.10
C ALA A 219 -3.02 -20.63 22.64
N PHE A 220 -2.57 -19.40 22.47
CA PHE A 220 -2.24 -18.82 21.18
C PHE A 220 -0.84 -18.16 21.24
N PRO A 221 -0.03 -18.26 20.18
CA PRO A 221 1.31 -17.66 20.17
C PRO A 221 1.22 -16.13 20.30
N LYS A 222 2.23 -15.54 20.96
CA LYS A 222 2.27 -14.10 21.18
C LYS A 222 3.01 -13.32 20.09
N GLN A 223 3.86 -13.99 19.31
CA GLN A 223 4.66 -13.41 18.22
C GLN A 223 5.15 -14.51 17.26
N ASN A 224 5.72 -14.12 16.12
CA ASN A 224 6.19 -15.01 15.07
C ASN A 224 5.08 -15.94 14.56
N TYR A 225 3.95 -15.34 14.23
CA TYR A 225 2.83 -16.07 13.64
C TYR A 225 2.12 -15.25 12.57
N GLU A 226 1.41 -15.95 11.72
CA GLU A 226 0.46 -15.38 10.77
C GLU A 226 -0.93 -15.95 11.02
N LEU A 227 -1.92 -15.08 11.11
CA LEU A 227 -3.33 -15.40 11.30
C LEU A 227 -4.10 -14.99 10.06
N ALA A 228 -4.97 -15.85 9.55
CA ALA A 228 -5.80 -15.58 8.39
C ALA A 228 -7.24 -16.05 8.61
N LEU A 229 -8.17 -15.30 8.08
CA LEU A 229 -9.59 -15.64 8.05
C LEU A 229 -10.27 -14.95 6.87
N GLU A 230 -11.51 -15.34 6.62
CA GLU A 230 -12.40 -14.59 5.74
C GLU A 230 -13.60 -14.07 6.54
N ALA A 231 -13.96 -12.81 6.33
CA ALA A 231 -15.07 -12.14 7.00
C ALA A 231 -16.03 -11.51 5.98
N GLN A 232 -17.30 -11.47 6.32
CA GLN A 232 -18.38 -10.92 5.50
C GLN A 232 -19.35 -10.13 6.38
N ARG A 233 -19.72 -8.92 5.97
CA ARG A 233 -20.86 -8.20 6.54
C ARG A 233 -22.14 -8.81 5.97
N VAL A 234 -23.03 -9.30 6.82
CA VAL A 234 -24.35 -9.81 6.42
C VAL A 234 -25.41 -8.73 6.51
N ASP A 235 -25.37 -7.95 7.59
CA ASP A 235 -26.28 -6.85 7.86
C ASP A 235 -25.63 -5.87 8.85
N GLY A 236 -26.09 -4.62 8.87
CA GLY A 236 -25.56 -3.59 9.75
C GLY A 236 -24.60 -2.63 9.05
N SER A 237 -24.06 -1.69 9.79
CA SER A 237 -23.38 -0.52 9.24
C SER A 237 -22.00 -0.20 9.85
N ASP A 238 -21.53 -0.98 10.80
CA ASP A 238 -20.22 -0.76 11.42
C ASP A 238 -19.28 -1.97 11.24
N PHE A 239 -18.23 -2.13 12.05
CA PHE A 239 -17.24 -3.15 11.76
C PHE A 239 -17.81 -4.58 11.84
N PHE A 240 -17.45 -5.35 10.82
CA PHE A 240 -17.83 -6.74 10.69
C PHE A 240 -16.69 -7.72 11.05
N CYS A 241 -15.49 -7.16 11.31
CA CYS A 241 -14.33 -7.90 11.80
C CYS A 241 -13.46 -6.98 12.65
N GLY A 242 -13.59 -7.06 13.95
CA GLY A 242 -12.68 -6.52 14.95
C GLY A 242 -11.82 -7.68 15.48
N LEU A 243 -10.68 -7.92 14.84
CA LEU A 243 -9.79 -9.03 15.17
C LEU A 243 -8.81 -8.61 16.25
N THR A 244 -9.01 -9.13 17.48
CA THR A 244 -8.09 -8.93 18.61
C THR A 244 -7.09 -10.08 18.66
N PHE A 245 -5.80 -9.75 18.82
CA PHE A 245 -4.70 -10.72 18.79
C PHE A 245 -3.51 -10.25 19.63
N PRO A 246 -2.64 -11.15 20.12
CA PRO A 246 -1.47 -10.78 20.90
C PRO A 246 -0.30 -10.31 20.05
N VAL A 247 0.44 -9.31 20.54
CA VAL A 247 1.69 -8.80 19.98
C VAL A 247 2.72 -8.73 21.11
N GLY A 248 3.52 -9.76 21.29
CA GLY A 248 4.32 -9.91 22.50
C GLY A 248 3.45 -10.08 23.74
N ASP A 249 3.66 -9.26 24.73
CA ASP A 249 2.86 -9.26 25.95
C ASP A 249 1.63 -8.34 25.89
N ASP A 250 1.53 -7.53 24.85
CA ASP A 250 0.45 -6.58 24.67
C ASP A 250 -0.59 -7.10 23.65
N PRO A 251 -1.87 -6.78 23.82
CA PRO A 251 -2.89 -7.05 22.82
C PRO A 251 -3.05 -5.90 21.83
N LEU A 252 -3.53 -6.21 20.62
CA LEU A 252 -3.88 -5.25 19.59
C LEU A 252 -5.14 -5.71 18.84
N SER A 253 -5.91 -4.78 18.27
CA SER A 253 -7.08 -5.13 17.45
C SER A 253 -6.98 -4.52 16.07
N LEU A 254 -7.18 -5.32 15.02
CA LEU A 254 -7.42 -4.84 13.65
C LEU A 254 -8.92 -4.63 13.48
N ILE A 255 -9.33 -3.43 13.14
CA ILE A 255 -10.71 -3.10 12.82
C ILE A 255 -10.90 -3.07 11.31
N VAL A 256 -11.94 -3.73 10.81
CA VAL A 256 -12.31 -3.75 9.39
C VAL A 256 -13.76 -3.30 9.24
N GLY A 257 -13.95 -2.14 8.63
CA GLY A 257 -15.26 -1.55 8.37
C GLY A 257 -15.88 -0.84 9.57
N GLY A 258 -15.06 -0.21 10.43
CA GLY A 258 -15.53 0.52 11.60
C GLY A 258 -16.00 1.96 11.33
N TRP A 259 -16.45 2.63 12.40
CA TRP A 259 -16.89 4.04 12.41
C TRP A 259 -17.86 4.38 11.27
N GLY A 260 -18.95 3.67 11.21
CA GLY A 260 -19.94 3.83 10.16
C GLY A 260 -19.64 3.06 8.87
N GLY A 261 -18.79 2.04 8.96
CA GLY A 261 -18.64 1.01 7.93
C GLY A 261 -17.40 1.09 7.05
N GLY A 262 -16.55 2.11 7.18
CA GLY A 262 -15.46 2.35 6.23
C GLY A 262 -14.05 2.40 6.81
N VAL A 263 -13.87 2.50 8.12
CA VAL A 263 -12.53 2.60 8.73
C VAL A 263 -11.86 1.22 8.80
N VAL A 264 -10.59 1.18 8.40
CA VAL A 264 -9.65 0.10 8.68
C VAL A 264 -8.46 0.68 9.44
N GLY A 265 -8.00 -0.01 10.49
CA GLY A 265 -6.87 0.45 11.28
C GLY A 265 -6.59 -0.43 12.49
N LEU A 266 -5.43 -0.24 13.10
CA LEU A 266 -5.05 -0.90 14.34
C LEU A 266 -5.53 -0.08 15.56
N SER A 267 -6.10 -0.72 16.55
CA SER A 267 -6.65 -0.10 17.75
C SER A 267 -6.16 -0.83 19.01
N SER A 268 -5.34 -0.21 19.88
CA SER A 268 -4.90 1.17 19.87
C SER A 268 -3.37 1.24 19.79
N ILE A 269 -2.86 2.25 19.09
CA ILE A 269 -1.43 2.56 19.05
C ILE A 269 -1.22 3.91 19.74
N ASP A 270 -0.33 3.98 20.72
CA ASP A 270 -0.02 5.18 21.51
C ASP A 270 -1.27 5.84 22.12
N GLY A 271 -2.24 5.00 22.52
CA GLY A 271 -3.52 5.44 23.10
C GLY A 271 -4.53 5.95 22.08
N GLN A 272 -4.23 5.89 20.78
CA GLN A 272 -5.13 6.32 19.70
C GLN A 272 -5.82 5.11 19.05
N ASP A 273 -7.15 5.21 18.85
CA ASP A 273 -7.95 4.17 18.21
C ASP A 273 -7.72 4.09 16.69
N ALA A 274 -8.31 3.08 16.04
CA ALA A 274 -8.15 2.82 14.62
C ALA A 274 -8.57 3.98 13.69
N ALA A 275 -9.35 4.92 14.17
CA ALA A 275 -9.80 6.09 13.39
C ALA A 275 -8.88 7.31 13.55
N ARG A 276 -7.84 7.24 14.40
CA ARG A 276 -7.06 8.42 14.83
C ARG A 276 -5.57 8.23 14.89
N ASN A 277 -5.02 7.14 14.34
CA ASN A 277 -3.58 6.91 14.33
C ASN A 277 -3.06 6.71 12.89
N ASP A 278 -1.75 6.53 12.76
CA ASP A 278 -1.06 6.45 11.46
C ASP A 278 -1.49 5.27 10.58
N THR A 279 -2.21 4.27 11.15
CA THR A 279 -2.71 3.10 10.41
C THR A 279 -4.12 3.30 9.86
N THR A 280 -4.75 4.45 10.12
CA THR A 280 -6.11 4.73 9.69
C THR A 280 -6.19 4.82 8.17
N LEU A 281 -7.06 4.02 7.57
CA LEU A 281 -7.44 4.14 6.17
C LEU A 281 -8.96 4.00 6.01
N PHE A 282 -9.48 4.48 4.89
CA PHE A 282 -10.89 4.42 4.57
C PHE A 282 -11.11 3.56 3.32
N ARG A 283 -12.03 2.61 3.43
CA ARG A 283 -12.40 1.70 2.34
C ARG A 283 -13.90 1.42 2.36
N ALA A 284 -14.53 1.39 1.18
CA ALA A 284 -15.91 0.91 1.05
C ALA A 284 -15.97 -0.62 1.12
N PHE A 285 -16.94 -1.13 1.86
CA PHE A 285 -17.19 -2.56 2.01
C PHE A 285 -18.61 -2.90 1.57
N GLU A 286 -18.71 -3.87 0.66
CA GLU A 286 -19.99 -4.36 0.14
C GLU A 286 -20.59 -5.40 1.09
N THR A 287 -21.86 -5.26 1.42
CA THR A 287 -22.61 -6.28 2.17
C THR A 287 -22.74 -7.56 1.32
N GLY A 288 -22.53 -8.71 1.93
CA GLY A 288 -22.58 -10.00 1.25
C GLY A 288 -21.28 -10.42 0.56
N ARG A 289 -20.26 -9.55 0.47
CA ARG A 289 -18.94 -9.90 -0.07
C ARG A 289 -18.04 -10.48 1.01
N TRP A 290 -17.29 -11.52 0.68
CA TRP A 290 -16.22 -12.06 1.51
C TRP A 290 -14.92 -11.26 1.30
N TYR A 291 -14.26 -10.93 2.40
CA TYR A 291 -12.97 -10.28 2.44
C TYR A 291 -11.97 -11.17 3.17
N ALA A 292 -10.84 -11.46 2.53
CA ALA A 292 -9.74 -12.16 3.17
C ALA A 292 -8.99 -11.19 4.08
N VAL A 293 -8.88 -11.53 5.37
CA VAL A 293 -8.17 -10.76 6.40
C VAL A 293 -6.95 -11.55 6.82
N ARG A 294 -5.78 -10.93 6.79
CA ARG A 294 -4.53 -11.56 7.20
C ARG A 294 -3.72 -10.62 8.08
N VAL A 295 -3.20 -11.15 9.18
CA VAL A 295 -2.34 -10.43 10.12
C VAL A 295 -1.08 -11.25 10.35
N ARG A 296 0.07 -10.62 10.13
CA ARG A 296 1.39 -11.17 10.40
C ARG A 296 2.01 -10.41 11.57
N VAL A 297 2.46 -11.13 12.58
CA VAL A 297 3.03 -10.56 13.81
C VAL A 297 4.45 -11.08 14.00
N THR A 298 5.40 -10.16 14.00
CA THR A 298 6.81 -10.40 14.35
C THR A 298 7.20 -9.53 15.55
N PRO A 299 8.37 -9.70 16.17
CA PRO A 299 8.84 -8.82 17.22
C PRO A 299 9.01 -7.36 16.77
N GLU A 300 9.24 -7.14 15.47
CA GLU A 300 9.57 -5.83 14.91
C GLU A 300 8.35 -5.09 14.34
N ARG A 301 7.32 -5.82 13.91
CA ARG A 301 6.19 -5.20 13.19
C ARG A 301 4.92 -6.03 13.14
N VAL A 302 3.83 -5.35 12.87
CA VAL A 302 2.53 -5.95 12.50
C VAL A 302 2.20 -5.55 11.06
N VAL A 303 1.95 -6.55 10.21
CA VAL A 303 1.53 -6.34 8.81
C VAL A 303 0.11 -6.89 8.64
N CYS A 304 -0.78 -6.07 8.09
CA CYS A 304 -2.16 -6.49 7.79
C CYS A 304 -2.44 -6.41 6.30
N CYS A 305 -3.15 -7.42 5.80
CA CYS A 305 -3.62 -7.44 4.41
C CYS A 305 -5.14 -7.63 4.38
N LEU A 306 -5.78 -6.99 3.41
CA LEU A 306 -7.19 -7.23 3.04
C LEU A 306 -7.23 -7.69 1.59
N ASP A 307 -7.87 -8.84 1.36
CA ASP A 307 -7.75 -9.60 0.13
C ASP A 307 -6.25 -9.90 -0.13
N GLU A 308 -5.67 -9.49 -1.24
CA GLU A 308 -4.23 -9.66 -1.51
C GLU A 308 -3.43 -8.36 -1.29
N GLU A 309 -4.10 -7.27 -0.92
CA GLU A 309 -3.50 -5.95 -0.73
C GLU A 309 -2.95 -5.78 0.68
N GLY A 310 -1.67 -5.41 0.79
CA GLY A 310 -1.07 -4.96 2.05
C GLY A 310 -1.62 -3.58 2.41
N VAL A 311 -2.39 -3.50 3.50
CA VAL A 311 -3.07 -2.26 3.90
C VAL A 311 -2.41 -1.56 5.09
N ILE A 312 -1.69 -2.29 5.93
CA ILE A 312 -0.98 -1.75 7.10
C ILE A 312 0.37 -2.44 7.21
N ASP A 313 1.42 -1.67 7.42
CA ASP A 313 2.74 -2.12 7.82
C ASP A 313 3.22 -1.23 8.98
N GLN A 314 3.02 -1.72 10.23
CA GLN A 314 3.26 -0.97 11.44
C GLN A 314 4.52 -1.46 12.16
N PRO A 315 5.63 -0.68 12.13
CA PRO A 315 6.78 -0.91 13.01
C PRO A 315 6.40 -0.74 14.48
N LEU A 316 6.95 -1.59 15.36
CA LEU A 316 6.62 -1.62 16.79
C LEU A 316 7.62 -0.87 17.67
N GLU A 317 8.80 -0.54 17.17
CA GLU A 317 9.82 0.17 17.95
C GLU A 317 9.30 1.51 18.47
N GLY A 318 9.37 1.69 19.78
CA GLY A 318 8.93 2.92 20.46
C GLY A 318 7.40 3.12 20.54
N ARG A 319 6.60 2.12 20.16
CA ARG A 319 5.13 2.20 20.22
C ARG A 319 4.57 1.54 21.48
N THR A 320 3.49 2.11 21.99
CA THR A 320 2.68 1.53 23.05
C THR A 320 1.43 0.90 22.45
N LEU A 321 1.26 -0.40 22.67
CA LEU A 321 0.12 -1.14 22.14
C LEU A 321 -0.91 -1.38 23.24
N SER A 322 -2.17 -1.35 22.86
CA SER A 322 -3.29 -1.67 23.76
C SER A 322 -4.55 -2.00 22.95
N ILE A 323 -5.60 -2.38 23.64
CA ILE A 323 -6.94 -2.49 23.06
C ILE A 323 -7.89 -1.55 23.77
N ARG A 324 -9.02 -1.28 23.17
CA ARG A 324 -10.10 -0.57 23.84
C ARG A 324 -10.67 -1.43 24.98
N PRO A 325 -11.02 -0.84 26.13
CA PRO A 325 -11.56 -1.58 27.28
C PRO A 325 -12.77 -2.45 26.93
N GLU A 326 -13.61 -1.99 25.99
CA GLU A 326 -14.85 -2.66 25.59
C GLU A 326 -14.61 -4.03 24.95
N VAL A 327 -13.42 -4.26 24.34
CA VAL A 327 -13.08 -5.54 23.71
C VAL A 327 -12.16 -6.42 24.53
N THR A 328 -11.97 -6.11 25.84
CA THR A 328 -11.12 -6.90 26.74
C THR A 328 -11.59 -8.37 26.85
N ALA A 329 -12.89 -8.61 26.71
CA ALA A 329 -13.46 -9.96 26.73
C ALA A 329 -13.04 -10.82 25.51
N SER A 330 -12.45 -10.21 24.48
CA SER A 330 -11.90 -10.89 23.29
C SER A 330 -10.51 -11.50 23.50
N LEU A 331 -9.88 -11.29 24.64
CA LEU A 331 -8.52 -11.79 24.92
C LEU A 331 -8.49 -13.31 25.13
N PRO A 332 -7.36 -14.00 24.74
CA PRO A 332 -6.17 -13.47 24.07
C PRO A 332 -6.32 -13.31 22.55
N LEU A 333 -7.27 -14.00 21.93
CA LEU A 333 -7.61 -13.95 20.52
C LEU A 333 -9.13 -13.92 20.39
N GLY A 334 -9.67 -12.97 19.65
CA GLY A 334 -11.11 -12.86 19.46
C GLY A 334 -11.50 -12.14 18.17
N ILE A 335 -12.72 -12.39 17.72
CA ILE A 335 -13.32 -11.71 16.58
C ILE A 335 -14.62 -11.09 17.05
N ALA A 336 -14.73 -9.78 16.94
CA ALA A 336 -15.91 -9.02 17.36
C ALA A 336 -16.54 -8.27 16.20
N THR A 337 -17.82 -7.94 16.35
CA THR A 337 -18.59 -7.06 15.47
C THR A 337 -19.24 -5.97 16.31
N TYR A 338 -19.56 -4.84 15.71
CA TYR A 338 -20.30 -3.75 16.37
C TYR A 338 -21.50 -3.37 15.50
N ALA A 339 -22.70 -3.35 16.08
CA ALA A 339 -23.93 -3.02 15.38
C ALA A 339 -24.04 -3.69 13.98
N THR A 340 -23.57 -4.94 13.88
CA THR A 340 -23.39 -5.65 12.61
C THR A 340 -23.51 -7.13 12.80
N THR A 341 -24.28 -7.79 11.94
CA THR A 341 -24.26 -9.25 11.77
C THR A 341 -23.17 -9.60 10.76
N ALA A 342 -22.25 -10.46 11.14
CA ALA A 342 -21.15 -10.90 10.29
C ALA A 342 -21.04 -12.43 10.21
N ARG A 343 -20.38 -12.91 9.15
CA ARG A 343 -19.95 -14.31 9.04
C ARG A 343 -18.45 -14.37 8.92
N VAL A 344 -17.84 -15.36 9.58
CA VAL A 344 -16.41 -15.65 9.47
C VAL A 344 -16.18 -17.12 9.16
N ARG A 345 -15.12 -17.39 8.38
CA ARG A 345 -14.71 -18.75 7.99
C ARG A 345 -13.23 -18.83 7.71
N ASN A 346 -12.72 -20.03 7.45
CA ASN A 346 -11.33 -20.29 7.09
C ASN A 346 -10.34 -19.72 8.12
N ILE A 347 -10.73 -19.68 9.41
CA ILE A 347 -9.91 -19.17 10.51
C ILE A 347 -8.76 -20.15 10.72
N ARG A 348 -7.53 -19.69 10.51
CA ARG A 348 -6.32 -20.51 10.58
C ARG A 348 -5.10 -19.67 10.90
N TRP A 349 -4.10 -20.29 11.49
CA TRP A 349 -2.83 -19.65 11.76
C TRP A 349 -1.66 -20.55 11.40
N ARG A 350 -0.46 -19.97 11.30
CA ARG A 350 0.78 -20.70 11.14
C ARG A 350 1.91 -20.01 11.90
N PRO A 351 2.90 -20.77 12.42
CA PRO A 351 4.10 -20.16 12.95
C PRO A 351 4.94 -19.61 11.80
N LEU A 352 5.57 -18.45 12.07
CA LEU A 352 6.60 -17.89 11.21
C LEU A 352 7.97 -18.35 11.70
N ALA A 353 8.92 -18.53 10.78
CA ALA A 353 10.29 -18.79 11.16
C ALA A 353 10.88 -17.57 11.88
N ALA A 354 11.71 -17.80 12.89
CA ALA A 354 12.42 -16.74 13.59
C ALA A 354 13.29 -15.95 12.61
N GLY A 355 13.12 -14.63 12.57
CA GLY A 355 13.86 -13.74 11.66
C GLY A 355 13.25 -13.62 10.26
N ALA A 356 12.02 -14.08 10.03
CA ALA A 356 11.27 -13.75 8.83
C ALA A 356 10.90 -12.25 8.86
N PRO A 357 11.28 -11.47 7.82
CA PRO A 357 11.05 -10.03 7.76
C PRO A 357 9.56 -9.66 7.71
#